data_50700f256727203daedcb3bbd2e2ca8c
#
_entry.id   50700f256727203daedcb3bbd2e2ca8c
#
_cell.length_a   1.000
_cell.length_b   1.000
_cell.length_c   1.000
_cell.angle_alpha   90.00
_cell.angle_beta   90.00
_cell.angle_gamma   90.00
#
_symmetry.space_group_name_H-M   'P 1'
#
loop_
_entity.id
_entity.type
_entity.pdbx_description
1 polymer ?
#
loop_
_entity_poly.entity_id
_entity_poly.type
_entity_poly.pdbx_seq_one_letter_code
_entity_poly.pdbx_strand_id
1 'polypeptide(L)'
;MPEECKSPSENARAQQPSFFTRIWFEELGLPRHVLSGLKDCGFTLCTPLQSQVIPLALSGRDVVAQAGTGAGKIAAYLLPLMARLPERSASPQGNTTALIVVPTLELARYVAADVRTFGGSYTALSHAIADERDCAETGETPPEVPDIIIGTPPALINLIKHGLLRVSTINVLVVDEADRYFDLNLVKDLRYLLRKLPHHEKRRSTLFSNSLSYRILALAYHYMNAPEFVSGATEEPQLQGIDQCLFHVDSREKASLLLGILKREEWKRVLIFANTQGSVEELARTLKENRFPLEYISEDVPPRKRFRLMARLNRGGGKDACDYG
;
A
#
# COMPACT_ATOMS: atom_id res chain seq x y z
N MET A 1 27.97 -3.72 -37.76
CA MET A 1 27.08 -4.89 -37.73
C MET A 1 26.70 -5.11 -36.29
N PRO A 2 25.43 -4.96 -35.86
CA PRO A 2 25.02 -5.23 -34.54
C PRO A 2 24.82 -6.75 -34.35
N GLU A 3 25.39 -7.30 -33.27
CA GLU A 3 25.25 -8.71 -32.89
C GLU A 3 23.81 -9.05 -32.61
N GLU A 4 23.31 -10.10 -33.22
CA GLU A 4 21.99 -10.66 -33.02
C GLU A 4 21.86 -11.18 -31.59
N CYS A 5 20.88 -10.68 -30.86
CA CYS A 5 20.46 -11.15 -29.53
C CYS A 5 19.87 -12.55 -29.69
N LYS A 6 20.64 -13.60 -29.33
CA LYS A 6 20.16 -14.99 -29.33
C LYS A 6 19.10 -15.19 -28.23
N SER A 7 17.97 -15.74 -28.62
CA SER A 7 16.92 -16.18 -27.70
C SER A 7 17.45 -17.24 -26.70
N PRO A 8 17.07 -17.15 -25.41
CA PRO A 8 17.49 -18.12 -24.41
C PRO A 8 16.89 -19.50 -24.69
N SER A 9 17.73 -20.54 -24.59
CA SER A 9 17.35 -21.93 -24.76
C SER A 9 16.32 -22.41 -23.74
N GLU A 10 15.43 -23.34 -24.14
CA GLU A 10 14.33 -23.90 -23.34
C GLU A 10 14.73 -24.52 -21.99
N ASN A 11 16.00 -24.82 -21.76
CA ASN A 11 16.52 -25.36 -20.49
C ASN A 11 16.66 -24.32 -19.36
N ALA A 12 16.49 -23.02 -19.62
CA ALA A 12 16.53 -21.95 -18.62
C ALA A 12 15.18 -21.76 -17.88
N ARG A 13 14.09 -22.40 -18.35
CA ARG A 13 12.75 -22.26 -17.77
C ARG A 13 12.51 -23.08 -16.49
N ALA A 14 13.45 -23.96 -16.10
CA ALA A 14 13.24 -24.92 -14.99
C ALA A 14 13.68 -24.42 -13.60
N GLN A 15 14.23 -23.19 -13.44
CA GLN A 15 14.73 -22.68 -12.15
C GLN A 15 14.39 -21.20 -11.91
N GLN A 16 13.18 -20.78 -12.21
CA GLN A 16 12.72 -19.47 -11.77
C GLN A 16 12.21 -19.60 -10.32
N PRO A 17 12.73 -18.84 -9.34
CA PRO A 17 12.13 -18.78 -8.02
C PRO A 17 10.70 -18.24 -8.19
N SER A 18 9.70 -19.05 -7.83
CA SER A 18 8.32 -18.59 -7.88
C SER A 18 8.16 -17.43 -6.90
N PHE A 19 7.45 -16.38 -7.31
CA PHE A 19 7.09 -15.25 -6.43
C PHE A 19 6.36 -15.72 -5.15
N PHE A 20 5.74 -16.87 -5.20
CA PHE A 20 5.04 -17.51 -4.10
C PHE A 20 5.91 -18.62 -3.48
N THR A 21 5.74 -18.81 -2.17
CA THR A 21 6.26 -19.96 -1.47
C THR A 21 5.43 -21.21 -1.82
N ARG A 22 5.86 -22.38 -1.31
CA ARG A 22 5.04 -23.60 -1.35
C ARG A 22 4.10 -23.73 -0.14
N ILE A 23 3.98 -22.66 0.68
CA ILE A 23 3.16 -22.64 1.88
C ILE A 23 1.77 -22.12 1.53
N TRP A 24 0.74 -22.88 1.90
CA TRP A 24 -0.65 -22.52 1.71
C TRP A 24 -1.14 -21.64 2.86
N PHE A 25 -2.06 -20.70 2.59
CA PHE A 25 -2.67 -19.90 3.66
C PHE A 25 -3.39 -20.74 4.71
N GLU A 26 -3.91 -21.92 4.32
CA GLU A 26 -4.57 -22.88 5.21
C GLU A 26 -3.62 -23.43 6.29
N GLU A 27 -2.32 -23.46 6.03
CA GLU A 27 -1.29 -23.95 6.97
C GLU A 27 -0.90 -22.91 8.03
N LEU A 28 -1.31 -21.64 7.85
CA LEU A 28 -0.91 -20.55 8.74
C LEU A 28 -1.78 -20.38 9.99
N GLY A 29 -2.81 -21.22 10.20
CA GLY A 29 -3.68 -21.15 11.36
C GLY A 29 -4.69 -20.00 11.32
N LEU A 30 -5.00 -19.48 10.13
CA LEU A 30 -6.03 -18.47 9.93
C LEU A 30 -7.42 -19.06 10.17
N PRO A 31 -8.38 -18.29 10.76
CA PRO A 31 -9.75 -18.75 10.97
C PRO A 31 -10.48 -18.98 9.63
N ARG A 32 -11.52 -19.81 9.67
CA ARG A 32 -12.28 -20.21 8.49
C ARG A 32 -12.87 -19.05 7.70
N HIS A 33 -13.36 -18.02 8.38
CA HIS A 33 -13.95 -16.84 7.73
C HIS A 33 -12.92 -16.04 6.93
N VAL A 34 -11.67 -15.93 7.43
CA VAL A 34 -10.56 -15.28 6.70
C VAL A 34 -10.12 -16.13 5.50
N LEU A 35 -10.01 -17.45 5.70
CA LEU A 35 -9.67 -18.38 4.62
C LEU A 35 -10.74 -18.39 3.50
N SER A 36 -12.01 -18.26 3.84
CA SER A 36 -13.09 -18.16 2.86
C SER A 36 -12.92 -16.91 1.98
N GLY A 37 -12.67 -15.74 2.57
CA GLY A 37 -12.44 -14.51 1.83
C GLY A 37 -11.23 -14.59 0.89
N LEU A 38 -10.13 -15.22 1.34
CA LEU A 38 -8.96 -15.46 0.49
C LEU A 38 -9.28 -16.38 -0.70
N LYS A 39 -10.05 -17.44 -0.47
CA LYS A 39 -10.45 -18.39 -1.50
C LYS A 39 -11.35 -17.74 -2.55
N ASP A 40 -12.27 -16.89 -2.14
CA ASP A 40 -13.14 -16.13 -3.04
C ASP A 40 -12.34 -15.18 -3.94
N CYS A 41 -11.17 -14.72 -3.46
CA CYS A 41 -10.22 -13.91 -4.23
C CYS A 41 -9.23 -14.72 -5.07
N GLY A 42 -9.25 -16.05 -4.98
CA GLY A 42 -8.32 -16.94 -5.68
C GLY A 42 -6.90 -17.00 -5.07
N PHE A 43 -6.70 -16.50 -3.85
CA PHE A 43 -5.43 -16.57 -3.15
C PHE A 43 -5.29 -17.90 -2.41
N THR A 44 -4.26 -18.66 -2.76
CA THR A 44 -4.00 -19.99 -2.17
C THR A 44 -2.63 -20.10 -1.55
N LEU A 45 -1.60 -19.56 -2.20
CA LEU A 45 -0.21 -19.63 -1.79
C LEU A 45 0.28 -18.30 -1.22
N CYS A 46 1.11 -18.38 -0.19
CA CYS A 46 1.69 -17.21 0.47
C CYS A 46 2.91 -16.67 -0.28
N THR A 47 3.13 -15.36 -0.20
CA THR A 47 4.43 -14.78 -0.50
C THR A 47 5.43 -15.09 0.62
N PRO A 48 6.76 -15.01 0.38
CA PRO A 48 7.78 -15.16 1.42
C PRO A 48 7.56 -14.25 2.63
N LEU A 49 7.10 -13.02 2.40
CA LEU A 49 6.77 -12.07 3.47
C LEU A 49 5.58 -12.56 4.30
N GLN A 50 4.50 -12.97 3.64
CA GLN A 50 3.27 -13.41 4.29
C GLN A 50 3.50 -14.65 5.15
N SER A 51 4.27 -15.62 4.65
CA SER A 51 4.57 -16.85 5.38
C SER A 51 5.37 -16.63 6.67
N GLN A 52 6.11 -15.53 6.78
CA GLN A 52 6.85 -15.18 7.98
C GLN A 52 6.06 -14.25 8.91
N VAL A 53 5.43 -13.20 8.37
CA VAL A 53 4.74 -12.18 9.17
C VAL A 53 3.45 -12.71 9.80
N ILE A 54 2.62 -13.45 9.04
CA ILE A 54 1.30 -13.88 9.51
C ILE A 54 1.38 -14.74 10.79
N PRO A 55 2.22 -15.79 10.86
CA PRO A 55 2.33 -16.61 12.07
C PRO A 55 2.80 -15.82 13.30
N LEU A 56 3.77 -14.91 13.12
CA LEU A 56 4.27 -14.05 14.20
C LEU A 56 3.17 -13.13 14.71
N ALA A 57 2.46 -12.46 13.82
CA ALA A 57 1.35 -11.59 14.19
C ALA A 57 0.20 -12.37 14.87
N LEU A 58 -0.15 -13.58 14.39
CA LEU A 58 -1.15 -14.44 15.02
C LEU A 58 -0.72 -14.92 16.41
N SER A 59 0.57 -15.18 16.64
CA SER A 59 1.09 -15.53 17.97
C SER A 59 1.11 -14.37 18.96
N GLY A 60 0.80 -13.15 18.50
CA GLY A 60 0.75 -11.97 19.35
C GLY A 60 2.07 -11.24 19.51
N ARG A 61 3.05 -11.50 18.65
CA ARG A 61 4.31 -10.75 18.61
C ARG A 61 4.11 -9.45 17.86
N ASP A 62 4.83 -8.42 18.26
CA ASP A 62 5.01 -7.23 17.44
C ASP A 62 5.99 -7.56 16.32
N VAL A 63 5.74 -7.04 15.11
CA VAL A 63 6.53 -7.37 13.93
C VAL A 63 6.98 -6.11 13.20
N VAL A 64 8.24 -6.05 12.87
CA VAL A 64 8.81 -5.05 11.95
C VAL A 64 9.24 -5.77 10.68
N ALA A 65 8.62 -5.44 9.58
CA ALA A 65 8.85 -6.10 8.31
C ALA A 65 9.47 -5.16 7.27
N GLN A 66 10.61 -5.55 6.73
CA GLN A 66 11.17 -4.91 5.55
C GLN A 66 10.56 -5.54 4.30
N ALA A 67 9.88 -4.75 3.49
CA ALA A 67 9.22 -5.26 2.31
C ALA A 67 9.01 -4.17 1.25
N GLY A 68 9.46 -4.43 0.04
CA GLY A 68 9.23 -3.59 -1.12
C GLY A 68 7.78 -3.60 -1.62
N THR A 69 7.53 -2.83 -2.67
CA THR A 69 6.24 -2.81 -3.36
C THR A 69 5.95 -4.19 -4.00
N GLY A 70 4.71 -4.64 -3.92
CA GLY A 70 4.31 -5.93 -4.51
C GLY A 70 4.55 -7.16 -3.63
N ALA A 71 5.27 -7.06 -2.50
CA ALA A 71 5.57 -8.18 -1.61
C ALA A 71 4.34 -8.79 -0.88
N GLY A 72 3.14 -8.25 -1.08
CA GLY A 72 1.92 -8.72 -0.42
C GLY A 72 1.75 -8.19 1.01
N LYS A 73 2.29 -6.99 1.32
CA LYS A 73 2.26 -6.35 2.65
C LYS A 73 0.85 -6.23 3.21
N ILE A 74 -0.11 -5.73 2.41
CA ILE A 74 -1.47 -5.46 2.89
C ILE A 74 -2.11 -6.75 3.41
N ALA A 75 -2.06 -7.83 2.68
CA ALA A 75 -2.57 -9.12 3.16
C ALA A 75 -1.79 -9.62 4.39
N ALA A 76 -0.46 -9.40 4.45
CA ALA A 76 0.37 -9.85 5.56
C ALA A 76 -0.05 -9.24 6.92
N TYR A 77 -0.59 -8.02 6.94
CA TYR A 77 -1.12 -7.41 8.17
C TYR A 77 -2.63 -7.50 8.31
N LEU A 78 -3.41 -7.44 7.21
CA LEU A 78 -4.87 -7.51 7.31
C LEU A 78 -5.37 -8.87 7.76
N LEU A 79 -4.80 -9.97 7.25
CA LEU A 79 -5.27 -11.30 7.58
C LEU A 79 -5.15 -11.63 9.07
N PRO A 80 -3.99 -11.43 9.75
CA PRO A 80 -3.91 -11.63 11.19
C PRO A 80 -4.71 -10.60 11.99
N LEU A 81 -4.88 -9.37 11.48
CA LEU A 81 -5.74 -8.38 12.11
C LEU A 81 -7.20 -8.86 12.09
N MET A 82 -7.73 -9.27 10.95
CA MET A 82 -9.09 -9.80 10.79
C MET A 82 -9.32 -11.07 11.64
N ALA A 83 -8.30 -11.92 11.73
CA ALA A 83 -8.36 -13.14 12.55
C ALA A 83 -8.53 -12.85 14.06
N ARG A 84 -8.16 -11.66 14.51
CA ARG A 84 -8.25 -11.23 15.92
C ARG A 84 -9.47 -10.40 16.26
N LEU A 85 -10.13 -9.83 15.25
CA LEU A 85 -11.34 -9.07 15.51
C LEU A 85 -12.46 -10.03 15.94
N PRO A 86 -13.13 -9.76 17.08
CA PRO A 86 -14.23 -10.59 17.51
C PRO A 86 -15.37 -10.56 16.49
N GLU A 87 -16.09 -11.66 16.36
CA GLU A 87 -17.38 -11.64 15.68
C GLU A 87 -18.26 -10.56 16.32
N ARG A 88 -18.96 -9.76 15.51
CA ARG A 88 -19.72 -8.57 15.92
C ARG A 88 -20.73 -8.83 17.06
N SER A 89 -21.20 -10.06 17.21
CA SER A 89 -22.03 -10.51 18.32
C SER A 89 -21.31 -10.49 19.68
N ALA A 90 -19.98 -10.47 19.71
CA ALA A 90 -19.18 -10.53 20.93
C ALA A 90 -18.74 -9.14 21.46
N SER A 91 -18.92 -8.04 20.68
CA SER A 91 -18.62 -6.68 21.11
C SER A 91 -19.88 -5.80 21.14
N PRO A 92 -20.69 -5.86 22.23
CA PRO A 92 -21.97 -5.13 22.31
C PRO A 92 -21.82 -3.61 22.33
N GLN A 93 -20.63 -3.05 22.45
CA GLN A 93 -20.39 -1.62 22.73
C GLN A 93 -19.76 -0.82 21.60
N GLY A 94 -19.59 -1.37 20.38
CA GLY A 94 -19.12 -0.62 19.23
C GLY A 94 -17.86 0.21 19.50
N ASN A 95 -16.72 -0.42 19.75
CA ASN A 95 -15.45 0.28 19.95
C ASN A 95 -14.49 -0.02 18.81
N THR A 96 -13.84 0.98 18.26
CA THR A 96 -12.72 0.78 17.34
C THR A 96 -11.59 0.04 18.06
N THR A 97 -11.18 -1.10 17.51
CA THR A 97 -10.15 -1.94 18.09
C THR A 97 -8.85 -1.94 17.31
N ALA A 98 -8.91 -1.64 16.01
CA ALA A 98 -7.75 -1.64 15.13
C ALA A 98 -7.54 -0.28 14.45
N LEU A 99 -6.28 0.14 14.41
CA LEU A 99 -5.84 1.36 13.75
C LEU A 99 -4.79 1.04 12.69
N ILE A 100 -5.05 1.43 11.45
CA ILE A 100 -4.10 1.31 10.35
C ILE A 100 -3.66 2.72 9.95
N VAL A 101 -2.39 3.01 10.19
CA VAL A 101 -1.78 4.31 9.88
C VAL A 101 -1.05 4.19 8.56
N VAL A 102 -1.39 5.06 7.62
CA VAL A 102 -0.84 5.11 6.27
C VAL A 102 -0.35 6.52 5.93
N PRO A 103 0.65 6.68 5.06
CA PRO A 103 1.22 8.00 4.74
C PRO A 103 0.32 8.86 3.85
N THR A 104 -0.59 8.26 3.07
CA THR A 104 -1.44 9.00 2.12
C THR A 104 -2.87 8.50 2.13
N LEU A 105 -3.81 9.39 1.78
CA LEU A 105 -5.22 9.06 1.66
C LEU A 105 -5.48 8.06 0.52
N GLU A 106 -4.68 8.11 -0.54
CA GLU A 106 -4.74 7.15 -1.63
C GLU A 106 -4.48 5.73 -1.12
N LEU A 107 -3.42 5.54 -0.31
CA LEU A 107 -3.13 4.23 0.29
C LEU A 107 -4.24 3.79 1.25
N ALA A 108 -4.81 4.73 2.03
CA ALA A 108 -5.95 4.41 2.88
C ALA A 108 -7.11 3.79 2.10
N ARG A 109 -7.40 4.31 0.91
CA ARG A 109 -8.46 3.79 0.03
C ARG A 109 -8.14 2.42 -0.54
N TYR A 110 -6.87 2.15 -0.89
CA TYR A 110 -6.44 0.81 -1.32
C TYR A 110 -6.59 -0.21 -0.18
N VAL A 111 -6.10 0.13 1.00
CA VAL A 111 -6.24 -0.74 2.18
C VAL A 111 -7.71 -1.00 2.51
N ALA A 112 -8.57 0.02 2.45
CA ALA A 112 -10.00 -0.14 2.69
C ALA A 112 -10.70 -1.01 1.61
N ALA A 113 -10.24 -0.96 0.37
CA ALA A 113 -10.72 -1.86 -0.68
C ALA A 113 -10.33 -3.32 -0.38
N ASP A 114 -9.09 -3.54 0.07
CA ASP A 114 -8.61 -4.87 0.44
C ASP A 114 -9.30 -5.41 1.71
N VAL A 115 -9.63 -4.55 2.69
CA VAL A 115 -10.48 -4.95 3.83
C VAL A 115 -11.82 -5.52 3.35
N ARG A 116 -12.47 -4.87 2.38
CA ARG A 116 -13.72 -5.37 1.79
C ARG A 116 -13.50 -6.67 1.02
N THR A 117 -12.43 -6.74 0.26
CA THR A 117 -12.11 -7.89 -0.58
C THR A 117 -11.82 -9.14 0.24
N PHE A 118 -10.94 -9.04 1.25
CA PHE A 118 -10.62 -10.16 2.14
C PHE A 118 -11.72 -10.45 3.16
N GLY A 119 -12.50 -9.44 3.53
CA GLY A 119 -13.68 -9.60 4.39
C GLY A 119 -14.76 -10.45 3.73
N GLY A 120 -14.88 -10.41 2.39
CA GLY A 120 -15.79 -11.25 1.60
C GLY A 120 -17.19 -11.34 2.18
N SER A 121 -17.64 -12.57 2.45
CA SER A 121 -18.93 -12.86 3.08
C SER A 121 -18.98 -12.57 4.58
N TYR A 122 -17.87 -12.18 5.21
CA TYR A 122 -17.83 -11.80 6.63
C TYR A 122 -18.39 -10.37 6.81
N THR A 123 -19.69 -10.26 6.78
CA THR A 123 -20.45 -8.99 6.85
C THR A 123 -20.35 -8.26 8.19
N ALA A 124 -19.73 -8.89 9.19
CA ALA A 124 -19.63 -8.35 10.54
C ALA A 124 -18.50 -7.33 10.72
N LEU A 125 -17.55 -7.23 9.77
CA LEU A 125 -16.40 -6.35 9.88
C LEU A 125 -16.72 -4.96 9.34
N SER A 126 -16.67 -3.95 10.19
CA SER A 126 -16.85 -2.55 9.81
C SER A 126 -15.53 -1.80 9.75
N HIS A 127 -15.35 -0.92 8.77
CA HIS A 127 -14.17 -0.08 8.64
C HIS A 127 -14.53 1.31 8.14
N ALA A 128 -13.71 2.30 8.50
CA ALA A 128 -13.82 3.66 8.02
C ALA A 128 -12.45 4.23 7.64
N ILE A 129 -12.45 5.15 6.68
CA ILE A 129 -11.29 5.95 6.31
C ILE A 129 -11.41 7.29 7.04
N ALA A 130 -10.37 7.68 7.78
CA ALA A 130 -10.28 9.02 8.32
C ALA A 130 -9.89 9.99 7.19
N ASP A 131 -10.79 10.87 6.82
CA ASP A 131 -10.53 12.00 5.91
C ASP A 131 -10.58 13.29 6.75
N GLU A 132 -9.65 14.22 6.51
CA GLU A 132 -9.60 15.52 7.20
C GLU A 132 -10.86 16.34 6.97
N ARG A 133 -11.60 16.08 5.89
CA ARG A 133 -12.82 16.81 5.50
C ARG A 133 -14.06 16.31 6.19
N ASP A 134 -14.12 15.02 6.53
CA ASP A 134 -15.33 14.42 7.13
C ASP A 134 -15.64 15.00 8.52
N CYS A 135 -14.61 15.50 9.23
CA CYS A 135 -14.79 16.14 10.54
C CYS A 135 -15.28 17.59 10.47
N ALA A 136 -15.12 18.26 9.31
CA ALA A 136 -15.40 19.68 9.17
C ALA A 136 -16.82 19.97 8.64
N GLU A 137 -17.41 19.06 7.87
CA GLU A 137 -18.62 19.36 7.11
C GLU A 137 -19.91 18.80 7.72
N THR A 138 -19.88 17.75 8.52
CA THR A 138 -21.12 17.10 8.94
C THR A 138 -21.45 17.21 10.41
N GLY A 139 -20.48 17.37 11.30
CA GLY A 139 -20.75 17.33 12.77
C GLY A 139 -21.47 16.07 13.24
N GLU A 140 -21.76 15.14 12.33
CA GLU A 140 -22.48 13.91 12.59
C GLU A 140 -21.49 12.81 12.94
N THR A 141 -21.68 12.22 14.09
CA THR A 141 -21.00 10.98 14.49
C THR A 141 -21.45 9.89 13.51
N PRO A 142 -20.53 9.06 12.98
CA PRO A 142 -20.92 7.90 12.19
C PRO A 142 -21.96 7.09 13.00
N PRO A 143 -23.01 6.58 12.36
CA PRO A 143 -24.08 5.87 13.07
C PRO A 143 -23.59 4.61 13.81
N GLU A 144 -22.45 4.08 13.44
CA GLU A 144 -21.78 2.97 14.09
C GLU A 144 -20.28 3.21 14.18
N VAL A 145 -19.69 2.88 15.35
CA VAL A 145 -18.24 2.96 15.56
C VAL A 145 -17.58 1.81 14.77
N PRO A 146 -16.68 2.10 13.82
CA PRO A 146 -16.05 1.06 13.02
C PRO A 146 -15.05 0.24 13.82
N ASP A 147 -14.90 -1.05 13.48
CA ASP A 147 -13.90 -1.94 14.08
C ASP A 147 -12.48 -1.54 13.70
N ILE A 148 -12.30 -1.08 12.45
CA ILE A 148 -11.02 -0.65 11.89
C ILE A 148 -11.13 0.79 11.42
N ILE A 149 -10.19 1.64 11.85
CA ILE A 149 -9.99 2.97 11.26
C ILE A 149 -8.67 3.00 10.51
N ILE A 150 -8.73 3.52 9.28
CA ILE A 150 -7.57 3.65 8.38
C ILE A 150 -7.38 5.12 8.09
N GLY A 151 -6.17 5.66 8.26
CA GLY A 151 -5.96 7.08 7.95
C GLY A 151 -4.52 7.54 8.04
N THR A 152 -4.33 8.79 7.62
CA THR A 152 -3.06 9.50 7.78
C THR A 152 -2.92 10.03 9.21
N PRO A 153 -1.70 10.25 9.72
CA PRO A 153 -1.52 10.79 11.07
C PRO A 153 -2.29 12.09 11.33
N PRO A 154 -2.30 13.11 10.44
CA PRO A 154 -3.08 14.33 10.65
C PRO A 154 -4.58 14.07 10.76
N ALA A 155 -5.15 13.24 9.88
CA ALA A 155 -6.58 12.90 9.90
C ALA A 155 -6.97 12.18 11.19
N LEU A 156 -6.18 11.18 11.62
CA LEU A 156 -6.40 10.45 12.87
C LEU A 156 -6.28 11.34 14.10
N ILE A 157 -5.32 12.25 14.13
CA ILE A 157 -5.17 13.25 15.20
C ILE A 157 -6.41 14.16 15.26
N ASN A 158 -6.96 14.52 14.12
CA ASN A 158 -8.17 15.32 14.03
C ASN A 158 -9.37 14.59 14.66
N LEU A 159 -9.57 13.31 14.32
CA LEU A 159 -10.61 12.48 14.96
C LEU A 159 -10.45 12.38 16.47
N ILE A 160 -9.22 12.25 16.97
CA ILE A 160 -8.93 12.22 18.42
C ILE A 160 -9.30 13.54 19.08
N LYS A 161 -8.91 14.68 18.48
CA LYS A 161 -9.19 16.02 19.01
C LYS A 161 -10.69 16.32 19.11
N HIS A 162 -11.48 15.81 18.17
CA HIS A 162 -12.94 15.97 18.17
C HIS A 162 -13.67 14.89 18.98
N GLY A 163 -12.95 13.97 19.65
CA GLY A 163 -13.56 12.90 20.45
C GLY A 163 -14.24 11.80 19.64
N LEU A 164 -14.03 11.77 18.32
CA LEU A 164 -14.61 10.80 17.39
C LEU A 164 -13.84 9.47 17.37
N LEU A 165 -12.58 9.46 17.78
CA LEU A 165 -11.76 8.27 17.93
C LEU A 165 -11.33 8.09 19.40
N ARG A 166 -11.83 7.03 20.05
CA ARG A 166 -11.42 6.63 21.39
C ARG A 166 -10.17 5.77 21.32
N VAL A 167 -9.01 6.38 21.59
CA VAL A 167 -7.71 5.70 21.48
C VAL A 167 -7.50 4.57 22.49
N SER A 168 -8.16 4.63 23.68
CA SER A 168 -7.99 3.65 24.76
C SER A 168 -8.46 2.24 24.39
N THR A 169 -9.25 2.09 23.35
CA THR A 169 -9.80 0.81 22.90
C THR A 169 -8.92 0.15 21.82
N ILE A 170 -7.94 0.88 21.28
CA ILE A 170 -7.04 0.37 20.22
C ILE A 170 -6.09 -0.67 20.82
N ASN A 171 -6.24 -1.91 20.38
CA ASN A 171 -5.39 -3.03 20.78
C ASN A 171 -4.58 -3.61 19.60
N VAL A 172 -4.87 -3.21 18.37
CA VAL A 172 -4.08 -3.54 17.17
C VAL A 172 -3.66 -2.26 16.46
N LEU A 173 -2.39 -2.14 16.18
CA LEU A 173 -1.80 -1.04 15.41
C LEU A 173 -1.04 -1.57 14.22
N VAL A 174 -1.31 -1.01 13.05
CA VAL A 174 -0.48 -1.19 11.85
C VAL A 174 0.07 0.16 11.42
N VAL A 175 1.37 0.22 11.14
CA VAL A 175 2.02 1.38 10.51
C VAL A 175 2.59 0.90 9.18
N ASP A 176 2.00 1.33 8.08
CA ASP A 176 2.45 0.96 6.74
C ASP A 176 3.33 2.05 6.13
N GLU A 177 4.28 1.65 5.28
CA GLU A 177 5.25 2.53 4.60
C GLU A 177 5.94 3.53 5.55
N ALA A 178 6.51 3.02 6.65
CA ALA A 178 7.05 3.83 7.74
C ALA A 178 8.17 4.80 7.31
N ASP A 179 8.94 4.47 6.28
CA ASP A 179 9.93 5.33 5.64
C ASP A 179 9.32 6.59 5.03
N ARG A 180 8.13 6.49 4.43
CA ARG A 180 7.44 7.60 3.77
C ARG A 180 7.04 8.75 4.70
N TYR A 181 6.86 8.48 5.99
CA TYR A 181 6.54 9.55 6.95
C TYR A 181 7.69 10.55 7.14
N PHE A 182 8.93 10.11 6.92
CA PHE A 182 10.09 10.99 6.96
C PHE A 182 10.17 11.85 5.69
N ASP A 183 9.88 11.27 4.53
CA ASP A 183 9.91 11.96 3.25
C ASP A 183 8.79 13.01 3.14
N LEU A 184 7.61 12.69 3.69
CA LEU A 184 6.44 13.58 3.69
C LEU A 184 6.39 14.53 4.90
N ASN A 185 7.44 14.59 5.73
CA ASN A 185 7.50 15.40 6.97
C ASN A 185 6.38 15.09 7.99
N LEU A 186 5.78 13.91 7.93
CA LEU A 186 4.69 13.46 8.82
C LEU A 186 5.18 12.75 10.10
N VAL A 187 6.48 12.62 10.28
CA VAL A 187 7.07 11.88 11.41
C VAL A 187 6.71 12.49 12.77
N LYS A 188 6.52 13.81 12.85
CA LYS A 188 6.12 14.50 14.09
C LYS A 188 4.69 14.10 14.48
N ASP A 189 3.80 14.08 13.52
CA ASP A 189 2.39 13.69 13.71
C ASP A 189 2.29 12.20 14.02
N LEU A 190 3.03 11.35 13.33
CA LEU A 190 3.10 9.92 13.65
C LEU A 190 3.55 9.70 15.11
N ARG A 191 4.62 10.35 15.55
CA ARG A 191 5.10 10.24 16.94
C ARG A 191 4.08 10.79 17.94
N TYR A 192 3.39 11.86 17.63
CA TYR A 192 2.32 12.39 18.46
C TYR A 192 1.19 11.39 18.60
N LEU A 193 0.71 10.82 17.49
CA LEU A 193 -0.32 9.79 17.46
C LEU A 193 0.09 8.57 18.30
N LEU A 194 1.30 8.02 18.07
CA LEU A 194 1.81 6.84 18.77
C LEU A 194 1.87 7.02 20.29
N ARG A 195 2.17 8.25 20.77
CA ARG A 195 2.15 8.60 22.21
C ARG A 195 0.74 8.68 22.81
N LYS A 196 -0.29 8.90 21.99
CA LYS A 196 -1.69 8.96 22.46
C LYS A 196 -2.32 7.58 22.57
N LEU A 197 -1.80 6.59 21.85
CA LEU A 197 -2.29 5.22 21.89
C LEU A 197 -1.93 4.52 23.21
N PRO A 198 -2.63 3.42 23.57
CA PRO A 198 -2.26 2.61 24.71
C PRO A 198 -0.78 2.19 24.66
N HIS A 199 -0.19 1.97 25.83
CA HIS A 199 1.21 1.52 25.93
C HIS A 199 1.43 0.28 25.05
N HIS A 200 2.63 0.18 24.45
CA HIS A 200 2.93 -0.88 23.49
C HIS A 200 2.74 -2.30 24.03
N GLU A 201 2.89 -2.52 25.32
CA GLU A 201 2.60 -3.83 25.98
C GLU A 201 1.11 -4.21 25.97
N LYS A 202 0.21 -3.22 25.85
CA LYS A 202 -1.25 -3.40 25.86
C LYS A 202 -1.86 -3.52 24.47
N ARG A 203 -1.04 -3.38 23.42
CA ARG A 203 -1.48 -3.52 22.03
C ARG A 203 -0.53 -4.43 21.27
N ARG A 204 -0.93 -4.84 20.09
CA ARG A 204 -0.07 -5.52 19.12
C ARG A 204 0.21 -4.58 17.97
N SER A 205 1.48 -4.50 17.59
CA SER A 205 1.90 -3.53 16.59
C SER A 205 2.63 -4.23 15.45
N THR A 206 2.31 -3.85 14.22
CA THR A 206 3.03 -4.29 13.03
C THR A 206 3.47 -3.07 12.24
N LEU A 207 4.74 -3.00 11.88
CA LEU A 207 5.34 -1.91 11.13
C LEU A 207 5.95 -2.44 9.84
N PHE A 208 5.58 -1.84 8.72
CA PHE A 208 6.14 -2.12 7.39
C PHE A 208 6.93 -0.93 6.88
N SER A 209 8.06 -1.21 6.25
CA SER A 209 8.92 -0.20 5.64
C SER A 209 9.68 -0.81 4.45
N ASN A 210 10.01 0.00 3.45
CA ASN A 210 10.87 -0.45 2.36
C ASN A 210 12.34 -0.59 2.82
N SER A 211 12.74 0.16 3.84
CA SER A 211 14.10 0.11 4.40
C SER A 211 14.06 0.10 5.92
N LEU A 212 14.98 -0.62 6.56
CA LEU A 212 15.17 -0.62 8.01
C LEU A 212 16.30 0.36 8.40
N SER A 213 16.14 1.62 8.04
CA SER A 213 17.07 2.68 8.45
C SER A 213 17.08 2.83 9.98
N TYR A 214 18.15 3.44 10.51
CA TYR A 214 18.25 3.77 11.95
C TYR A 214 17.01 4.51 12.48
N ARG A 215 16.42 5.39 11.66
CA ARG A 215 15.21 6.15 12.03
C ARG A 215 13.99 5.25 12.22
N ILE A 216 13.85 4.23 11.38
CA ILE A 216 12.77 3.23 11.48
C ILE A 216 12.98 2.33 12.68
N LEU A 217 14.21 1.84 12.88
CA LEU A 217 14.56 1.04 14.06
C LEU A 217 14.30 1.80 15.35
N ALA A 218 14.65 3.10 15.41
CA ALA A 218 14.36 3.95 16.58
C ALA A 218 12.86 4.08 16.85
N LEU A 219 12.00 4.18 15.82
CA LEU A 219 10.55 4.14 15.99
C LEU A 219 10.08 2.79 16.56
N ALA A 220 10.56 1.68 16.00
CA ALA A 220 10.19 0.34 16.43
C ALA A 220 10.57 0.10 17.90
N TYR A 221 11.82 0.33 18.29
CA TYR A 221 12.27 0.13 19.67
C TYR A 221 11.58 1.04 20.69
N HIS A 222 11.14 2.22 20.27
CA HIS A 222 10.49 3.16 21.20
C HIS A 222 8.98 2.92 21.36
N TYR A 223 8.30 2.41 20.32
CA TYR A 223 6.83 2.34 20.31
C TYR A 223 6.29 0.92 20.17
N MET A 224 7.13 -0.11 20.07
CA MET A 224 6.71 -1.51 19.95
C MET A 224 7.29 -2.37 21.08
N ASN A 225 6.65 -3.50 21.35
CA ASN A 225 7.04 -4.42 22.42
C ASN A 225 7.91 -5.54 21.90
N ALA A 226 9.25 -5.43 22.10
CA ALA A 226 10.25 -6.42 21.66
C ALA A 226 9.91 -7.01 20.27
N PRO A 227 9.89 -6.19 19.20
CA PRO A 227 9.40 -6.63 17.91
C PRO A 227 10.33 -7.66 17.26
N GLU A 228 9.72 -8.63 16.56
CA GLU A 228 10.43 -9.54 15.66
C GLU A 228 10.72 -8.83 14.33
N PHE A 229 11.94 -8.99 13.83
CA PHE A 229 12.34 -8.40 12.56
C PHE A 229 12.26 -9.43 11.44
N VAL A 230 11.44 -9.11 10.44
CA VAL A 230 11.29 -9.90 9.23
C VAL A 230 11.88 -9.11 8.07
N SER A 231 12.89 -9.67 7.42
CA SER A 231 13.38 -9.17 6.15
C SER A 231 12.76 -10.03 5.06
N GLY A 232 11.80 -9.49 4.33
CA GLY A 232 11.40 -10.08 3.05
C GLY A 232 12.65 -10.13 2.18
N ALA A 233 12.89 -11.26 1.49
CA ALA A 233 14.10 -11.50 0.73
C ALA A 233 14.60 -10.23 0.03
N THR A 234 15.76 -9.77 0.45
CA THR A 234 16.43 -8.53 0.01
C THR A 234 17.11 -8.67 -1.36
N GLU A 235 17.00 -9.80 -1.99
CA GLU A 235 17.16 -9.79 -3.43
C GLU A 235 16.00 -8.95 -3.93
N GLU A 236 16.31 -7.75 -4.45
CA GLU A 236 15.42 -7.03 -5.34
C GLU A 236 14.75 -8.11 -6.17
N PRO A 237 13.40 -8.27 -6.15
CA PRO A 237 12.79 -9.17 -7.08
C PRO A 237 13.29 -8.66 -8.42
N GLN A 238 14.33 -9.33 -8.96
CA GLN A 238 14.73 -9.07 -10.33
C GLN A 238 13.40 -9.11 -11.03
N LEU A 239 13.02 -8.00 -11.63
CA LEU A 239 11.72 -7.83 -12.27
C LEU A 239 11.69 -8.83 -13.42
N GLN A 240 11.55 -10.09 -13.05
CA GLN A 240 11.56 -11.22 -13.97
C GLN A 240 10.37 -11.01 -14.91
N GLY A 241 10.65 -10.91 -16.18
CA GLY A 241 9.66 -10.59 -17.20
C GLY A 241 9.52 -9.11 -17.54
N ILE A 242 10.41 -8.25 -17.06
CA ILE A 242 10.50 -6.84 -17.50
C ILE A 242 11.84 -6.63 -18.19
N ASP A 243 11.78 -6.30 -19.48
CA ASP A 243 12.96 -5.87 -20.23
C ASP A 243 13.36 -4.46 -19.81
N GLN A 244 14.59 -4.29 -19.36
CA GLN A 244 15.12 -3.01 -18.90
C GLN A 244 16.20 -2.51 -19.87
N CYS A 245 16.04 -1.27 -20.33
CA CYS A 245 17.02 -0.59 -21.18
C CYS A 245 17.49 0.71 -20.51
N LEU A 246 18.79 0.88 -20.37
CA LEU A 246 19.41 2.10 -19.89
C LEU A 246 19.99 2.88 -21.06
N PHE A 247 19.59 4.14 -21.21
CA PHE A 247 20.10 5.04 -22.23
C PHE A 247 20.99 6.12 -21.60
N HIS A 248 22.24 6.20 -21.98
CA HIS A 248 23.16 7.27 -21.61
C HIS A 248 23.08 8.40 -22.64
N VAL A 249 22.46 9.51 -22.27
CA VAL A 249 22.23 10.66 -23.16
C VAL A 249 22.45 11.97 -22.41
N ASP A 250 22.81 13.03 -23.14
CA ASP A 250 22.83 14.38 -22.58
C ASP A 250 21.41 14.78 -22.11
N SER A 251 21.35 15.60 -21.07
CA SER A 251 20.08 16.08 -20.53
C SER A 251 19.20 16.80 -21.56
N ARG A 252 19.83 17.47 -22.55
CA ARG A 252 19.15 18.19 -23.63
C ARG A 252 18.53 17.25 -24.68
N GLU A 253 19.03 16.03 -24.78
CA GLU A 253 18.57 15.04 -25.76
C GLU A 253 17.51 14.08 -25.22
N LYS A 254 17.27 14.07 -23.88
CA LYS A 254 16.32 13.17 -23.25
C LYS A 254 14.92 13.22 -23.85
N ALA A 255 14.40 14.43 -24.08
CA ALA A 255 13.05 14.61 -24.65
C ALA A 255 12.98 14.09 -26.10
N SER A 256 14.01 14.35 -26.89
CA SER A 256 14.10 13.91 -28.29
C SER A 256 14.21 12.38 -28.39
N LEU A 257 15.02 11.76 -27.51
CA LEU A 257 15.10 10.30 -27.40
C LEU A 257 13.76 9.68 -27.01
N LEU A 258 13.09 10.23 -25.97
CA LEU A 258 11.78 9.77 -25.56
C LEU A 258 10.76 9.81 -26.71
N LEU A 259 10.70 10.92 -27.44
CA LEU A 259 9.83 11.04 -28.63
C LEU A 259 10.18 10.00 -29.69
N GLY A 260 11.48 9.74 -29.91
CA GLY A 260 11.94 8.70 -30.83
C GLY A 260 11.49 7.31 -30.44
N ILE A 261 11.59 6.96 -29.15
CA ILE A 261 11.13 5.69 -28.60
C ILE A 261 9.60 5.56 -28.76
N LEU A 262 8.86 6.60 -28.38
CA LEU A 262 7.40 6.59 -28.46
C LEU A 262 6.85 6.49 -29.88
N LYS A 263 7.60 6.97 -30.90
CA LYS A 263 7.20 6.90 -32.29
C LYS A 263 7.58 5.59 -32.99
N ARG A 264 8.52 4.82 -32.43
CA ARG A 264 9.05 3.60 -33.07
C ARG A 264 8.14 2.39 -32.89
N GLU A 265 7.40 2.32 -31.78
CA GLU A 265 6.63 1.16 -31.39
C GLU A 265 5.18 1.53 -31.10
N GLU A 266 4.26 0.60 -31.37
CA GLU A 266 2.86 0.75 -31.00
C GLU A 266 2.67 0.39 -29.53
N TRP A 267 2.81 1.36 -28.65
CA TRP A 267 2.61 1.19 -27.21
C TRP A 267 1.13 1.14 -26.86
N LYS A 268 0.71 0.10 -26.15
CA LYS A 268 -0.66 0.00 -25.61
C LYS A 268 -0.87 0.98 -24.45
N ARG A 269 0.13 1.13 -23.60
CA ARG A 269 0.15 2.01 -22.44
C ARG A 269 1.58 2.45 -22.15
N VAL A 270 1.74 3.70 -21.82
CA VAL A 270 3.04 4.27 -21.40
C VAL A 270 2.85 5.04 -20.10
N LEU A 271 3.76 4.86 -19.17
CA LEU A 271 3.85 5.63 -17.93
C LEU A 271 5.23 6.28 -17.87
N ILE A 272 5.28 7.59 -17.76
CA ILE A 272 6.53 8.36 -17.74
C ILE A 272 6.66 9.01 -16.37
N PHE A 273 7.77 8.72 -15.68
CA PHE A 273 8.10 9.34 -14.41
C PHE A 273 9.12 10.46 -14.61
N ALA A 274 8.92 11.58 -13.91
CA ALA A 274 9.88 12.68 -13.87
C ALA A 274 10.09 13.14 -12.41
N ASN A 275 11.29 13.63 -12.11
CA ASN A 275 11.72 13.91 -10.73
C ASN A 275 11.18 15.21 -10.16
N THR A 276 10.73 16.15 -11.00
CA THR A 276 10.23 17.46 -10.57
C THR A 276 8.94 17.82 -11.29
N GLN A 277 8.11 18.63 -10.63
CA GLN A 277 6.88 19.16 -11.23
C GLN A 277 7.15 19.89 -12.53
N GLY A 278 8.15 20.76 -12.59
CA GLY A 278 8.52 21.47 -13.80
C GLY A 278 8.88 20.54 -14.96
N SER A 279 9.59 19.44 -14.68
CA SER A 279 9.89 18.41 -15.69
C SER A 279 8.63 17.68 -16.18
N VAL A 280 7.66 17.43 -15.31
CA VAL A 280 6.36 16.84 -15.70
C VAL A 280 5.61 17.77 -16.66
N GLU A 281 5.52 19.05 -16.32
CA GLU A 281 4.82 20.05 -17.13
C GLU A 281 5.49 20.28 -18.49
N GLU A 282 6.83 20.35 -18.51
CA GLU A 282 7.62 20.49 -19.73
C GLU A 282 7.44 19.29 -20.66
N LEU A 283 7.56 18.08 -20.11
CA LEU A 283 7.32 16.84 -20.86
C LEU A 283 5.89 16.76 -21.38
N ALA A 284 4.90 17.09 -20.56
CA ALA A 284 3.51 17.09 -20.97
C ALA A 284 3.24 18.06 -22.13
N ARG A 285 3.84 19.25 -22.10
CA ARG A 285 3.79 20.22 -23.21
C ARG A 285 4.41 19.65 -24.46
N THR A 286 5.66 19.16 -24.38
CA THR A 286 6.41 18.58 -25.51
C THR A 286 5.65 17.42 -26.16
N LEU A 287 5.06 16.54 -25.37
CA LEU A 287 4.28 15.41 -25.87
C LEU A 287 2.97 15.85 -26.55
N LYS A 288 2.26 16.85 -25.99
CA LYS A 288 1.05 17.44 -26.60
C LYS A 288 1.35 18.11 -27.94
N GLU A 289 2.42 18.88 -28.02
CA GLU A 289 2.90 19.50 -29.28
C GLU A 289 3.18 18.44 -30.35
N ASN A 290 3.66 17.28 -29.94
CA ASN A 290 3.89 16.12 -30.82
C ASN A 290 2.64 15.22 -31.01
N ARG A 291 1.46 15.68 -30.61
CA ARG A 291 0.13 15.02 -30.77
C ARG A 291 -0.01 13.69 -30.03
N PHE A 292 0.72 13.46 -28.94
CA PHE A 292 0.47 12.34 -28.07
C PHE A 292 -0.69 12.66 -27.12
N PRO A 293 -1.75 11.82 -27.07
CA PRO A 293 -2.78 11.94 -26.07
C PRO A 293 -2.21 11.58 -24.70
N LEU A 294 -2.32 12.47 -23.71
CA LEU A 294 -1.79 12.23 -22.38
C LEU A 294 -2.59 12.94 -21.29
N GLU A 295 -2.52 12.38 -20.13
CA GLU A 295 -2.87 12.99 -18.86
C GLU A 295 -1.61 13.01 -17.98
N TYR A 296 -1.51 13.96 -17.04
CA TYR A 296 -0.39 13.98 -16.10
C TYR A 296 -0.85 14.23 -14.68
N ILE A 297 -0.03 13.79 -13.73
CA ILE A 297 -0.25 13.94 -12.29
C ILE A 297 0.94 14.70 -11.71
N SER A 298 0.65 15.77 -10.99
CA SER A 298 1.60 16.57 -10.21
C SER A 298 1.00 16.85 -8.82
N GLU A 299 1.76 17.50 -7.93
CA GLU A 299 1.27 17.86 -6.60
C GLU A 299 0.03 18.76 -6.63
N ASP A 300 -0.08 19.65 -7.62
CA ASP A 300 -1.20 20.57 -7.79
C ASP A 300 -2.50 19.90 -8.25
N VAL A 301 -2.43 18.66 -8.73
CA VAL A 301 -3.63 17.95 -9.16
C VAL A 301 -4.43 17.49 -7.94
N PRO A 302 -5.69 17.93 -7.80
CA PRO A 302 -6.51 17.55 -6.64
C PRO A 302 -6.60 16.04 -6.44
N PRO A 303 -6.59 15.52 -5.19
CA PRO A 303 -6.61 14.10 -4.89
C PRO A 303 -7.73 13.32 -5.60
N ARG A 304 -8.93 13.89 -5.70
CA ARG A 304 -10.05 13.27 -6.43
C ARG A 304 -9.75 13.08 -7.92
N LYS A 305 -9.06 14.05 -8.54
CA LYS A 305 -8.67 13.96 -9.95
C LYS A 305 -7.56 12.92 -10.13
N ARG A 306 -6.54 12.92 -9.24
CA ARG A 306 -5.47 11.91 -9.26
C ARG A 306 -6.05 10.49 -9.20
N PHE A 307 -6.99 10.26 -8.27
CA PHE A 307 -7.65 8.96 -8.14
C PHE A 307 -8.39 8.53 -9.42
N ARG A 308 -9.14 9.46 -10.06
CA ARG A 308 -9.82 9.15 -11.34
C ARG A 308 -8.84 8.78 -12.44
N LEU A 309 -7.72 9.52 -12.55
CA LEU A 309 -6.68 9.26 -13.54
C LEU A 309 -6.05 7.87 -13.33
N MET A 310 -5.70 7.53 -12.10
CA MET A 310 -5.18 6.20 -11.77
C MET A 310 -6.19 5.08 -12.03
N ALA A 311 -7.46 5.30 -11.69
CA ALA A 311 -8.53 4.32 -11.98
C ALA A 311 -8.72 4.10 -13.48
N ARG A 312 -8.60 5.14 -14.31
CA ARG A 312 -8.63 5.03 -15.78
C ARG A 312 -7.43 4.25 -16.32
N LEU A 313 -6.25 4.52 -15.80
CA LEU A 313 -5.04 3.78 -16.16
C LEU A 313 -5.19 2.28 -15.87
N ASN A 314 -5.74 1.92 -14.72
CA ASN A 314 -5.93 0.52 -14.30
C ASN A 314 -7.00 -0.23 -15.12
N ARG A 315 -8.08 0.44 -15.55
CA ARG A 315 -9.18 -0.19 -16.30
C ARG A 315 -8.82 -0.55 -17.74
N GLY A 316 -7.63 -0.22 -18.22
CA GLY A 316 -7.22 -0.46 -19.60
C GLY A 316 -7.98 0.50 -20.51
N GLY A 317 -7.37 1.62 -20.87
CA GLY A 317 -7.97 2.60 -21.77
C GLY A 317 -8.41 1.95 -23.08
N GLY A 318 -9.70 1.63 -23.16
CA GLY A 318 -10.42 1.57 -24.43
C GLY A 318 -10.41 2.97 -25.05
N LYS A 319 -10.62 3.08 -26.32
CA LYS A 319 -10.55 4.27 -27.18
C LYS A 319 -11.41 5.49 -26.74
N ASP A 320 -11.95 5.49 -25.53
CA ASP A 320 -12.89 6.52 -25.02
C ASP A 320 -12.20 7.66 -24.25
N ALA A 321 -10.93 7.89 -24.47
CA ALA A 321 -10.19 8.99 -23.84
C ALA A 321 -10.44 10.38 -24.50
N CYS A 322 -11.31 10.47 -25.48
CA CYS A 322 -11.53 11.70 -26.26
C CYS A 322 -12.84 12.47 -26.02
N ASP A 323 -13.72 11.94 -25.17
CA ASP A 323 -14.98 12.65 -24.89
C ASP A 323 -15.08 13.03 -23.42
N TYR A 324 -14.63 14.22 -23.08
CA TYR A 324 -15.25 15.12 -22.08
C TYR A 324 -14.65 16.52 -22.24
N GLY A 325 -15.45 17.39 -22.90
CA GLY A 325 -15.30 18.83 -22.89
C GLY A 325 -15.46 19.43 -21.50
#